data_887afcca6e625234fd719b6b5095406f
#
_entry.id   887afcca6e625234fd719b6b5095406f
#
_cell.length_a   1.000
_cell.length_b   1.000
_cell.length_c   1.000
_cell.angle_alpha   90.00
_cell.angle_beta   90.00
_cell.angle_gamma   90.00
#
_symmetry.space_group_name_H-M   'P 1'
#
loop_
_entity.id
_entity.type
_entity.pdbx_description
1 polymer ?
#
loop_
_entity_poly.entity_id
_entity_poly.type
_entity_poly.pdbx_seq_one_letter_code
_entity_poly.pdbx_strand_id
1 'polypeptide(L)'
;MAKLITMPTSPNFITSNWSLIRTVGTTISPFTGKTKTQEFDGVYWTAEVSLPPMRRADATNWQSFLLELNGPTNHFKFADPDALTNNGTYNTSFLEAEARTNDTSETLTFSGSTLTAATAIFSNTLQGDFIVVTGAVNEENNGTHKVASKTSNTVVVTDSAFTSESNTSSCKVRSNVKGATGLVLRASTNSASGTIVQGDYLQIQSNSNTSGTPSQLVMVTQTATATSAGGGAKDYYSVKIEPKLRSDLAVGNYAVFTNPKGTFRLMSNEVSWSADHISNYGISFSCIEVI
;
A
#
# COMPACT_ATOMS: atom_id res chain seq x y z
N MET A 1 25.13 -0.38 -5.43
CA MET A 1 23.77 -0.70 -4.97
C MET A 1 23.53 0.00 -3.65
N ALA A 2 22.34 0.58 -3.47
CA ALA A 2 21.94 1.13 -2.18
C ALA A 2 21.92 0.05 -1.10
N LYS A 3 22.43 0.37 0.08
CA LYS A 3 22.43 -0.55 1.24
C LYS A 3 21.25 -0.22 2.14
N LEU A 4 20.73 -1.22 2.83
CA LEU A 4 19.74 -1.03 3.88
C LEU A 4 20.47 -0.90 5.21
N ILE A 5 20.39 0.28 5.81
CA ILE A 5 21.05 0.62 7.08
C ILE A 5 20.04 0.46 8.22
N THR A 6 20.47 -0.09 9.33
CA THR A 6 19.62 -0.26 10.51
C THR A 6 19.52 1.03 11.30
N MET A 7 18.31 1.54 11.47
CA MET A 7 18.04 2.75 12.25
C MET A 7 18.15 2.45 13.76
N PRO A 8 18.77 3.34 14.56
CA PRO A 8 18.71 3.24 16.01
C PRO A 8 17.28 3.31 16.55
N THR A 9 17.03 2.64 17.66
CA THR A 9 15.69 2.60 18.28
C THR A 9 15.60 3.39 19.58
N SER A 10 16.73 3.94 20.04
CA SER A 10 16.79 4.73 21.28
C SER A 10 17.72 5.94 21.09
N PRO A 11 17.34 7.11 21.62
CA PRO A 11 16.01 7.46 22.11
C PRO A 11 14.96 7.52 21.01
N ASN A 12 13.69 7.41 21.37
CA ASN A 12 12.57 7.59 20.46
C ASN A 12 12.40 9.06 20.03
N PHE A 13 11.64 9.29 18.96
CA PHE A 13 11.29 10.61 18.45
C PHE A 13 10.39 11.37 19.44
N ILE A 14 10.56 12.69 19.52
CA ILE A 14 9.62 13.59 20.23
C ILE A 14 8.58 14.16 19.29
N THR A 15 8.89 14.30 18.01
CA THR A 15 7.93 14.70 16.98
C THR A 15 8.12 13.86 15.74
N SER A 16 7.01 13.55 15.11
CA SER A 16 6.93 12.80 13.87
C SER A 16 5.79 13.37 13.03
N ASN A 17 6.12 14.07 11.94
CA ASN A 17 5.15 14.67 11.02
C ASN A 17 5.14 13.88 9.73
N TRP A 18 4.02 13.26 9.42
CA TRP A 18 3.84 12.46 8.21
C TRP A 18 3.01 13.17 7.17
N SER A 19 3.40 13.06 5.91
CA SER A 19 2.66 13.60 4.77
C SER A 19 2.67 12.64 3.60
N LEU A 20 1.54 12.50 2.92
CA LEU A 20 1.42 11.77 1.67
C LEU A 20 1.45 12.78 0.53
N ILE A 21 2.49 12.72 -0.28
CA ILE A 21 2.67 13.60 -1.44
C ILE A 21 2.05 12.93 -2.66
N ARG A 22 1.19 13.67 -3.37
CA ARG A 22 0.56 13.24 -4.62
C ARG A 22 1.03 14.09 -5.78
N THR A 23 1.29 13.46 -6.91
CA THR A 23 1.58 14.15 -8.16
C THR A 23 0.31 14.26 -8.99
N VAL A 24 -0.34 15.43 -8.95
CA VAL A 24 -1.56 15.72 -9.69
C VAL A 24 -1.33 16.93 -10.59
N GLY A 25 -1.52 16.75 -11.88
CA GLY A 25 -1.57 17.85 -12.85
C GLY A 25 -2.97 18.45 -12.91
N THR A 26 -3.07 19.77 -12.83
CA THR A 26 -4.35 20.49 -12.96
C THR A 26 -4.24 21.51 -14.08
N THR A 27 -5.17 21.44 -15.04
CA THR A 27 -5.28 22.42 -16.14
C THR A 27 -6.64 23.07 -16.09
N ILE A 28 -6.67 24.41 -16.17
CA ILE A 28 -7.89 25.19 -16.18
C ILE A 28 -8.08 25.78 -17.59
N SER A 29 -9.25 25.56 -18.19
CA SER A 29 -9.58 26.16 -19.47
C SER A 29 -9.76 27.69 -19.32
N PRO A 30 -9.00 28.52 -20.01
CA PRO A 30 -9.14 29.97 -19.94
C PRO A 30 -10.48 30.50 -20.50
N PHE A 31 -11.16 29.68 -21.34
CA PHE A 31 -12.40 30.06 -22.00
C PHE A 31 -13.64 29.67 -21.21
N THR A 32 -13.60 28.53 -20.49
CA THR A 32 -14.80 27.99 -19.83
C THR A 32 -14.65 27.87 -18.33
N GLY A 33 -13.44 28.12 -17.77
CA GLY A 33 -13.14 27.92 -16.35
C GLY A 33 -13.19 26.46 -15.91
N LYS A 34 -13.45 25.51 -16.81
CA LYS A 34 -13.48 24.08 -16.46
C LYS A 34 -12.07 23.58 -16.10
N THR A 35 -11.99 22.89 -14.99
CA THR A 35 -10.76 22.26 -14.51
C THR A 35 -10.69 20.81 -14.96
N LYS A 36 -9.56 20.39 -15.53
CA LYS A 36 -9.22 19.00 -15.79
C LYS A 36 -8.06 18.63 -14.87
N THR A 37 -8.21 17.54 -14.13
CA THR A 37 -7.17 16.98 -13.26
C THR A 37 -6.69 15.65 -13.83
N GLN A 38 -5.38 15.41 -13.73
CA GLN A 38 -4.76 14.15 -14.08
C GLN A 38 -3.85 13.71 -12.95
N GLU A 39 -4.09 12.52 -12.43
CA GLU A 39 -3.26 11.90 -11.40
C GLU A 39 -2.12 11.11 -12.07
N PHE A 40 -0.91 11.23 -11.52
CA PHE A 40 0.26 10.47 -11.92
C PHE A 40 0.65 9.48 -10.81
N ASP A 41 1.41 8.44 -11.16
CA ASP A 41 1.77 7.35 -10.24
C ASP A 41 2.77 7.74 -9.13
N GLY A 42 3.27 8.98 -9.12
CA GLY A 42 4.25 9.48 -8.16
C GLY A 42 3.65 9.83 -6.79
N VAL A 43 3.09 8.84 -6.08
CA VAL A 43 2.56 9.01 -4.71
C VAL A 43 3.51 8.36 -3.72
N TYR A 44 3.93 9.10 -2.67
CA TYR A 44 4.89 8.62 -1.69
C TYR A 44 4.73 9.31 -0.33
N TRP A 45 5.16 8.64 0.71
CA TRP A 45 5.22 9.19 2.06
C TRP A 45 6.48 10.03 2.26
N THR A 46 6.32 11.10 3.01
CA THR A 46 7.42 11.88 3.59
C THR A 46 7.23 11.96 5.09
N ALA A 47 8.34 12.01 5.82
CA ALA A 47 8.29 12.21 7.25
C ALA A 47 9.39 13.18 7.70
N GLU A 48 9.02 14.06 8.62
CA GLU A 48 9.95 14.95 9.33
C GLU A 48 9.94 14.56 10.80
N VAL A 49 11.12 14.25 11.31
CA VAL A 49 11.27 13.73 12.67
C VAL A 49 12.29 14.52 13.45
N SER A 50 12.05 14.67 14.73
CA SER A 50 13.03 15.22 15.66
C SER A 50 13.22 14.32 16.87
N LEU A 51 14.46 14.27 17.35
CA LEU A 51 14.87 13.52 18.52
C LEU A 51 14.92 14.42 19.76
N PRO A 52 14.73 13.88 20.95
CA PRO A 52 14.93 14.65 22.18
C PRO A 52 16.37 15.11 22.30
N PRO A 53 16.63 16.22 23.00
CA PRO A 53 17.98 16.58 23.38
C PRO A 53 18.63 15.41 24.13
N MET A 54 19.78 14.98 23.67
CA MET A 54 20.44 13.78 24.18
C MET A 54 21.91 14.01 24.45
N ARG A 55 22.48 13.20 25.34
CA ARG A 55 23.92 13.26 25.62
C ARG A 55 24.71 12.64 24.46
N ARG A 56 26.01 12.97 24.42
CA ARG A 56 26.92 12.52 23.37
C ARG A 56 26.90 11.00 23.12
N ALA A 57 26.75 10.19 24.16
CA ALA A 57 26.75 8.73 24.03
C ALA A 57 25.60 8.24 23.16
N ASP A 58 24.40 8.79 23.36
CA ASP A 58 23.22 8.44 22.56
C ASP A 58 23.24 9.09 21.18
N ALA A 59 23.71 10.35 21.12
CA ALA A 59 23.83 11.10 19.86
C ALA A 59 24.77 10.45 18.87
N THR A 60 25.85 9.82 19.33
CA THR A 60 26.84 9.16 18.47
C THR A 60 26.22 8.06 17.59
N ASN A 61 25.29 7.30 18.12
CA ASN A 61 24.59 6.24 17.36
C ASN A 61 23.76 6.83 16.21
N TRP A 62 23.02 7.91 16.49
CA TRP A 62 22.22 8.61 15.48
C TRP A 62 23.08 9.34 14.44
N GLN A 63 24.18 9.98 14.90
CA GLN A 63 25.14 10.62 14.00
C GLN A 63 25.78 9.59 13.05
N SER A 64 26.24 8.45 13.60
CA SER A 64 26.81 7.36 12.79
C SER A 64 25.81 6.83 11.77
N PHE A 65 24.57 6.59 12.18
CA PHE A 65 23.51 6.18 11.29
C PHE A 65 23.28 7.18 10.15
N LEU A 66 23.11 8.47 10.47
CA LEU A 66 22.87 9.50 9.45
C LEU A 66 24.05 9.65 8.49
N LEU A 67 25.30 9.53 8.97
CA LEU A 67 26.49 9.55 8.13
C LEU A 67 26.58 8.30 7.23
N GLU A 68 26.24 7.11 7.76
CA GLU A 68 26.24 5.86 7.00
C GLU A 68 25.18 5.83 5.90
N LEU A 69 24.08 6.59 6.04
CA LEU A 69 23.09 6.77 5.00
C LEU A 69 23.66 7.47 3.75
N ASN A 70 24.76 8.22 3.90
CA ASN A 70 25.42 8.92 2.81
C ASN A 70 24.44 9.76 1.97
N GLY A 71 23.69 10.65 2.67
CA GLY A 71 22.60 11.40 2.08
C GLY A 71 21.47 10.48 1.56
N PRO A 72 20.92 10.73 0.37
CA PRO A 72 19.85 9.91 -0.21
C PRO A 72 20.31 8.56 -0.79
N THR A 73 21.59 8.18 -0.67
CA THR A 73 22.16 7.01 -1.35
C THR A 73 21.70 5.70 -0.74
N ASN A 74 21.74 5.58 0.58
CA ASN A 74 21.36 4.38 1.30
C ASN A 74 19.94 4.51 1.88
N HIS A 75 19.34 3.37 2.19
CA HIS A 75 17.97 3.26 2.62
C HIS A 75 17.88 2.76 4.06
N PHE A 76 16.74 3.00 4.70
CA PHE A 76 16.41 2.46 6.01
C PHE A 76 14.93 2.12 6.11
N LYS A 77 14.57 1.26 7.05
CA LYS A 77 13.17 0.92 7.34
C LYS A 77 12.63 1.87 8.39
N PHE A 78 11.50 2.50 8.09
CA PHE A 78 10.87 3.46 9.00
C PHE A 78 9.37 3.19 9.10
N ALA A 79 8.86 3.24 10.34
CA ALA A 79 7.45 3.15 10.68
C ALA A 79 6.99 4.45 11.34
N ASP A 80 5.71 4.75 11.27
CA ASP A 80 5.12 5.78 12.10
C ASP A 80 5.21 5.35 13.58
N PRO A 81 5.89 6.11 14.45
CA PRO A 81 6.09 5.74 15.84
C PRO A 81 4.78 5.56 16.64
N ASP A 82 3.73 6.28 16.23
CA ASP A 82 2.42 6.21 16.88
C ASP A 82 1.52 5.09 16.34
N ALA A 83 1.92 4.43 15.26
CA ALA A 83 1.14 3.41 14.56
C ALA A 83 1.88 2.07 14.44
N LEU A 84 2.62 1.69 15.45
CA LEU A 84 3.37 0.42 15.48
C LEU A 84 2.47 -0.81 15.65
N THR A 85 1.26 -0.61 16.16
CA THR A 85 0.22 -1.64 16.33
C THR A 85 -1.03 -1.23 15.59
N ASN A 86 -1.75 -2.20 15.04
CA ASN A 86 -3.05 -1.94 14.42
C ASN A 86 -4.11 -1.56 15.47
N ASN A 87 -5.05 -0.69 15.09
CA ASN A 87 -6.19 -0.31 15.92
C ASN A 87 -7.33 -1.33 15.84
N GLY A 88 -7.32 -2.19 14.85
CA GLY A 88 -8.29 -3.25 14.67
C GLY A 88 -8.09 -4.42 15.63
N THR A 89 -9.03 -5.35 15.60
CA THR A 89 -9.00 -6.57 16.44
C THR A 89 -8.32 -7.75 15.75
N TYR A 90 -7.78 -7.56 14.54
CA TYR A 90 -7.00 -8.56 13.83
C TYR A 90 -5.73 -8.90 14.63
N ASN A 91 -5.53 -10.18 14.93
CA ASN A 91 -4.55 -10.64 15.93
C ASN A 91 -3.34 -11.38 15.36
N THR A 92 -3.21 -11.47 14.05
CA THR A 92 -2.00 -12.04 13.43
C THR A 92 -1.10 -10.94 12.86
N SER A 93 0.19 -11.23 12.79
CA SER A 93 1.20 -10.23 12.38
C SER A 93 1.21 -9.95 10.88
N PHE A 94 0.67 -10.86 10.06
CA PHE A 94 0.65 -10.71 8.60
C PHE A 94 -0.49 -11.49 7.94
N LEU A 95 -0.81 -11.09 6.70
CA LEU A 95 -1.68 -11.79 5.75
C LEU A 95 -0.91 -12.06 4.46
N GLU A 96 -1.25 -13.13 3.77
CA GLU A 96 -0.68 -13.48 2.47
C GLU A 96 -1.52 -12.91 1.32
N ALA A 97 -0.87 -12.45 0.26
CA ALA A 97 -1.56 -12.07 -0.97
C ALA A 97 -2.20 -13.28 -1.64
N GLU A 98 -3.40 -13.10 -2.19
CA GLU A 98 -4.14 -14.14 -2.89
C GLU A 98 -4.52 -13.70 -4.30
N ALA A 99 -4.34 -14.59 -5.29
CA ALA A 99 -4.85 -14.36 -6.63
C ALA A 99 -6.30 -14.86 -6.75
N ARG A 100 -7.21 -13.97 -7.16
CA ARG A 100 -8.64 -14.27 -7.33
C ARG A 100 -9.05 -14.55 -8.76
N THR A 101 -8.25 -14.10 -9.70
CA THR A 101 -8.53 -14.19 -11.13
C THR A 101 -7.28 -14.56 -11.91
N ASN A 102 -7.46 -15.03 -13.13
CA ASN A 102 -6.37 -15.43 -14.01
C ASN A 102 -5.76 -14.20 -14.71
N ASP A 103 -4.45 -14.23 -14.95
CA ASP A 103 -3.72 -13.22 -15.74
C ASP A 103 -3.79 -13.48 -17.26
N THR A 104 -4.79 -14.23 -17.71
CA THR A 104 -5.02 -14.47 -19.15
C THR A 104 -5.89 -13.39 -19.76
N SER A 105 -5.66 -13.12 -21.04
CA SER A 105 -6.52 -12.22 -21.80
C SER A 105 -7.92 -12.81 -21.95
N GLU A 106 -8.94 -12.00 -21.75
CA GLU A 106 -10.34 -12.41 -21.71
C GLU A 106 -11.20 -11.47 -22.55
N THR A 107 -12.33 -11.96 -23.04
CA THR A 107 -13.35 -11.12 -23.65
C THR A 107 -14.35 -10.71 -22.60
N LEU A 108 -14.47 -9.40 -22.38
CA LEU A 108 -15.33 -8.82 -21.36
C LEU A 108 -16.48 -8.02 -21.98
N THR A 109 -17.62 -8.04 -21.32
CA THR A 109 -18.78 -7.18 -21.59
C THR A 109 -19.11 -6.41 -20.33
N PHE A 110 -19.25 -5.09 -20.46
CA PHE A 110 -19.57 -4.16 -19.40
C PHE A 110 -20.96 -3.59 -19.60
N SER A 111 -21.85 -3.73 -18.63
CA SER A 111 -23.23 -3.24 -18.70
C SER A 111 -23.75 -2.83 -17.34
N GLY A 112 -23.98 -1.53 -17.13
CA GLY A 112 -24.35 -1.01 -15.82
C GLY A 112 -23.27 -1.37 -14.79
N SER A 113 -23.65 -2.02 -13.69
CA SER A 113 -22.66 -2.52 -12.70
C SER A 113 -22.21 -3.96 -12.95
N THR A 114 -22.62 -4.57 -14.08
CA THR A 114 -22.32 -5.97 -14.37
C THR A 114 -21.12 -6.12 -15.29
N LEU A 115 -20.19 -6.98 -14.87
CA LEU A 115 -19.05 -7.43 -15.65
C LEU A 115 -19.24 -8.89 -16.01
N THR A 116 -19.29 -9.18 -17.32
CA THR A 116 -19.46 -10.53 -17.87
C THR A 116 -18.20 -10.93 -18.63
N ALA A 117 -17.64 -12.09 -18.30
CA ALA A 117 -16.52 -12.70 -18.99
C ALA A 117 -16.98 -13.85 -19.87
N ALA A 118 -16.29 -14.09 -20.98
CA ALA A 118 -16.58 -15.21 -21.87
C ALA A 118 -16.24 -16.58 -21.24
N THR A 119 -15.25 -16.61 -20.33
CA THR A 119 -14.85 -17.82 -19.60
C THR A 119 -15.03 -17.69 -18.09
N ALA A 120 -14.92 -18.80 -17.36
CA ALA A 120 -15.19 -18.88 -15.91
C ALA A 120 -14.05 -18.29 -15.04
N ILE A 121 -13.63 -17.05 -15.30
CA ILE A 121 -12.50 -16.42 -14.59
C ILE A 121 -12.82 -16.05 -13.13
N PHE A 122 -14.07 -15.93 -12.76
CA PHE A 122 -14.51 -15.55 -11.41
C PHE A 122 -14.74 -16.74 -10.48
N SER A 123 -14.22 -17.93 -10.79
CA SER A 123 -14.44 -19.15 -9.99
C SER A 123 -14.10 -18.95 -8.51
N ASN A 124 -12.98 -18.29 -8.22
CA ASN A 124 -12.47 -18.04 -6.88
C ASN A 124 -12.83 -16.67 -6.31
N THR A 125 -13.50 -15.80 -7.10
CA THR A 125 -13.90 -14.47 -6.66
C THR A 125 -15.03 -14.55 -5.64
N LEU A 126 -14.96 -13.73 -4.59
CA LEU A 126 -15.95 -13.64 -3.54
C LEU A 126 -16.57 -12.23 -3.51
N GLN A 127 -17.73 -12.11 -2.87
CA GLN A 127 -18.31 -10.83 -2.56
C GLN A 127 -17.36 -10.02 -1.67
N GLY A 128 -17.16 -8.74 -2.01
CA GLY A 128 -16.25 -7.84 -1.31
C GLY A 128 -14.84 -7.79 -1.89
N ASP A 129 -14.43 -8.77 -2.71
CA ASP A 129 -13.11 -8.77 -3.33
C ASP A 129 -12.86 -7.54 -4.21
N PHE A 130 -11.61 -7.14 -4.31
CA PHE A 130 -11.16 -6.14 -5.27
C PHE A 130 -10.57 -6.82 -6.50
N ILE A 131 -11.06 -6.42 -7.66
CA ILE A 131 -10.56 -6.83 -8.97
C ILE A 131 -10.03 -5.61 -9.72
N VAL A 132 -8.97 -5.80 -10.50
CA VAL A 132 -8.38 -4.77 -11.35
C VAL A 132 -8.63 -5.16 -12.80
N VAL A 133 -9.38 -4.33 -13.52
CA VAL A 133 -9.64 -4.47 -14.94
C VAL A 133 -8.62 -3.65 -15.71
N THR A 134 -8.07 -4.21 -16.77
CA THR A 134 -7.18 -3.53 -17.71
C THR A 134 -7.48 -3.95 -19.14
N GLY A 135 -7.23 -3.05 -20.10
CA GLY A 135 -7.43 -3.34 -21.52
C GLY A 135 -8.85 -3.10 -22.05
N ALA A 136 -9.74 -2.50 -21.24
CA ALA A 136 -11.02 -2.00 -21.72
C ALA A 136 -10.79 -0.80 -22.65
N VAL A 137 -11.61 -0.66 -23.70
CA VAL A 137 -11.53 0.45 -24.66
C VAL A 137 -11.95 1.76 -24.01
N ASN A 138 -13.00 1.73 -23.19
CA ASN A 138 -13.37 2.86 -22.35
C ASN A 138 -12.45 2.89 -21.13
N GLU A 139 -11.60 3.91 -21.03
CA GLU A 139 -10.64 4.04 -19.93
C GLU A 139 -11.29 4.06 -18.55
N GLU A 140 -12.53 4.53 -18.44
CA GLU A 140 -13.32 4.56 -17.21
C GLU A 140 -13.64 3.16 -16.65
N ASN A 141 -13.62 2.14 -17.53
CA ASN A 141 -13.82 0.74 -17.13
C ASN A 141 -12.54 0.09 -16.59
N ASN A 142 -11.36 0.70 -16.86
CA ASN A 142 -10.09 0.24 -16.32
C ASN A 142 -9.90 0.70 -14.88
N GLY A 143 -9.25 -0.12 -14.05
CA GLY A 143 -8.92 0.22 -12.67
C GLY A 143 -9.43 -0.79 -11.66
N THR A 144 -9.45 -0.38 -10.40
CA THR A 144 -9.87 -1.23 -9.28
C THR A 144 -11.37 -1.10 -9.03
N HIS A 145 -12.07 -2.23 -9.05
CA HIS A 145 -13.50 -2.34 -8.77
C HIS A 145 -13.73 -3.31 -7.61
N LYS A 146 -14.69 -2.99 -6.74
CA LYS A 146 -15.10 -3.87 -5.66
C LYS A 146 -16.29 -4.72 -6.11
N VAL A 147 -16.24 -6.01 -5.87
CA VAL A 147 -17.30 -6.97 -6.19
C VAL A 147 -18.43 -6.83 -5.17
N ALA A 148 -19.55 -6.30 -5.58
CA ALA A 148 -20.76 -6.21 -4.75
C ALA A 148 -21.45 -7.57 -4.61
N SER A 149 -21.48 -8.36 -5.69
CA SER A 149 -21.99 -9.74 -5.66
C SER A 149 -21.42 -10.57 -6.80
N LYS A 150 -21.44 -11.89 -6.63
CA LYS A 150 -21.08 -12.85 -7.67
C LYS A 150 -22.35 -13.60 -8.11
N THR A 151 -22.70 -13.47 -9.38
CA THR A 151 -23.87 -14.13 -9.96
C THR A 151 -23.50 -15.53 -10.47
N SER A 152 -22.32 -15.67 -11.09
CA SER A 152 -21.83 -16.95 -11.61
C SER A 152 -20.29 -16.93 -11.69
N ASN A 153 -19.68 -17.99 -12.19
CA ASN A 153 -18.24 -18.02 -12.44
C ASN A 153 -17.81 -17.15 -13.64
N THR A 154 -18.77 -16.64 -14.42
CA THR A 154 -18.52 -15.74 -15.55
C THR A 154 -19.08 -14.34 -15.32
N VAL A 155 -19.85 -14.10 -14.25
CA VAL A 155 -20.57 -12.83 -14.04
C VAL A 155 -20.40 -12.35 -12.61
N VAL A 156 -19.92 -11.12 -12.47
CA VAL A 156 -19.88 -10.37 -11.20
C VAL A 156 -20.58 -9.03 -11.34
N VAL A 157 -21.11 -8.52 -10.24
CA VAL A 157 -21.66 -7.17 -10.12
C VAL A 157 -20.70 -6.38 -9.24
N THR A 158 -20.37 -5.15 -9.63
CA THR A 158 -19.47 -4.26 -8.90
C THR A 158 -20.23 -3.13 -8.21
N ASP A 159 -19.62 -2.51 -7.22
CA ASP A 159 -20.17 -1.35 -6.50
C ASP A 159 -20.24 -0.10 -7.41
N SER A 160 -19.41 -0.03 -8.45
CA SER A 160 -19.37 1.05 -9.43
C SER A 160 -20.03 0.63 -10.74
N ALA A 161 -20.63 1.59 -11.42
CA ALA A 161 -21.16 1.37 -12.76
C ALA A 161 -20.05 1.50 -13.81
N PHE A 162 -20.16 0.72 -14.87
CA PHE A 162 -19.31 0.76 -16.05
C PHE A 162 -19.95 1.57 -17.17
N THR A 163 -19.12 2.17 -18.02
CA THR A 163 -19.57 2.62 -19.34
C THR A 163 -19.81 1.39 -20.22
N SER A 164 -20.99 1.31 -20.86
CA SER A 164 -21.37 0.13 -21.65
C SER A 164 -20.37 -0.14 -22.77
N GLU A 165 -19.87 -1.38 -22.80
CA GLU A 165 -18.90 -1.84 -23.78
C GLU A 165 -19.07 -3.35 -23.94
N SER A 166 -19.10 -3.83 -25.17
CA SER A 166 -19.37 -5.25 -25.44
C SER A 166 -18.26 -5.91 -26.22
N ASN A 167 -17.95 -7.16 -25.84
CA ASN A 167 -17.01 -8.06 -26.51
C ASN A 167 -15.61 -7.47 -26.69
N THR A 168 -15.11 -6.75 -25.68
CA THR A 168 -13.75 -6.24 -25.70
C THR A 168 -12.79 -7.39 -25.42
N SER A 169 -12.09 -7.83 -26.46
CA SER A 169 -11.04 -8.84 -26.38
C SER A 169 -9.76 -8.25 -25.81
N SER A 170 -8.93 -9.09 -25.21
CA SER A 170 -7.62 -8.71 -24.62
C SER A 170 -7.70 -7.92 -23.32
N CYS A 171 -8.86 -7.90 -22.67
CA CYS A 171 -8.98 -7.42 -21.30
C CYS A 171 -8.32 -8.42 -20.31
N LYS A 172 -7.84 -7.90 -19.20
CA LYS A 172 -7.39 -8.73 -18.08
C LYS A 172 -8.11 -8.32 -16.81
N VAL A 173 -8.45 -9.32 -16.01
CA VAL A 173 -9.00 -9.12 -14.67
C VAL A 173 -8.05 -9.77 -13.67
N ARG A 174 -7.47 -8.97 -12.79
CA ARG A 174 -6.44 -9.42 -11.85
C ARG A 174 -6.72 -8.91 -10.44
N SER A 175 -6.06 -9.46 -9.44
CA SER A 175 -6.03 -8.94 -8.08
C SER A 175 -4.59 -8.65 -7.66
N ASN A 176 -4.41 -7.73 -6.71
CA ASN A 176 -3.12 -7.40 -6.10
C ASN A 176 -2.02 -7.00 -7.11
N VAL A 177 -2.37 -6.30 -8.17
CA VAL A 177 -1.41 -5.84 -9.19
C VAL A 177 -1.07 -4.37 -9.02
N LYS A 178 0.00 -3.95 -9.68
CA LYS A 178 0.41 -2.53 -9.74
C LYS A 178 -0.78 -1.65 -10.12
N GLY A 179 -0.93 -0.53 -9.40
CA GLY A 179 -2.04 0.41 -9.58
C GLY A 179 -3.31 0.05 -8.81
N ALA A 180 -3.40 -1.13 -8.18
CA ALA A 180 -4.54 -1.50 -7.35
C ALA A 180 -4.67 -0.59 -6.12
N THR A 181 -5.89 -0.16 -5.84
CA THR A 181 -6.28 0.55 -4.60
C THR A 181 -6.98 -0.37 -3.62
N GLY A 182 -7.10 -1.65 -3.94
CA GLY A 182 -7.68 -2.68 -3.09
C GLY A 182 -6.88 -3.97 -3.17
N LEU A 183 -6.75 -4.63 -2.03
CA LEU A 183 -6.01 -5.87 -1.85
C LEU A 183 -6.95 -6.99 -1.45
N VAL A 184 -6.67 -8.19 -1.95
CA VAL A 184 -7.25 -9.43 -1.46
C VAL A 184 -6.15 -10.21 -0.73
N LEU A 185 -6.32 -10.37 0.56
CA LEU A 185 -5.35 -10.97 1.46
C LEU A 185 -5.96 -12.21 2.13
N ARG A 186 -5.18 -13.28 2.24
CA ARG A 186 -5.56 -14.56 2.82
C ARG A 186 -4.99 -14.70 4.22
N ALA A 187 -5.84 -15.08 5.15
CA ALA A 187 -5.41 -15.44 6.50
C ALA A 187 -4.63 -16.78 6.52
N SER A 188 -3.84 -16.99 7.54
CA SER A 188 -3.13 -18.26 7.74
C SER A 188 -4.07 -19.40 8.16
N THR A 189 -5.25 -19.06 8.68
CA THR A 189 -6.24 -20.00 9.24
C THR A 189 -7.60 -19.85 8.56
N ASN A 190 -8.47 -20.84 8.75
CA ASN A 190 -9.86 -20.85 8.30
C ASN A 190 -10.85 -20.36 9.38
N SER A 191 -10.35 -19.80 10.45
CA SER A 191 -11.12 -19.18 11.54
C SER A 191 -10.55 -17.81 11.88
N ALA A 192 -10.20 -17.04 10.88
CA ALA A 192 -9.73 -15.68 11.07
C ALA A 192 -10.88 -14.84 11.64
N SER A 193 -10.58 -14.12 12.69
CA SER A 193 -11.51 -13.21 13.34
C SER A 193 -10.88 -11.85 13.48
N GLY A 194 -11.72 -10.86 13.71
CA GLY A 194 -11.28 -9.50 13.92
C GLY A 194 -11.41 -8.63 12.67
N THR A 195 -11.11 -7.38 12.86
CA THR A 195 -11.25 -6.33 11.87
C THR A 195 -9.90 -5.66 11.63
N ILE A 196 -9.67 -5.29 10.39
CA ILE A 196 -8.65 -4.33 9.98
C ILE A 196 -9.38 -3.02 9.82
N VAL A 197 -9.01 -1.99 10.57
CA VAL A 197 -9.78 -0.74 10.58
C VAL A 197 -9.12 0.33 9.74
N GLN A 198 -9.94 1.28 9.33
CA GLN A 198 -9.48 2.50 8.67
C GLN A 198 -8.44 3.21 9.55
N GLY A 199 -7.33 3.63 8.93
CA GLY A 199 -6.20 4.27 9.61
C GLY A 199 -5.07 3.30 9.99
N ASP A 200 -5.28 1.99 9.92
CA ASP A 200 -4.19 1.02 10.11
C ASP A 200 -3.18 1.11 8.96
N TYR A 201 -1.89 1.00 9.30
CA TYR A 201 -0.83 0.89 8.30
C TYR A 201 -0.53 -0.56 7.96
N LEU A 202 -0.12 -0.79 6.72
CA LEU A 202 0.33 -2.07 6.21
C LEU A 202 1.70 -1.92 5.55
N GLN A 203 2.61 -2.83 5.87
CA GLN A 203 3.84 -3.00 5.12
C GLN A 203 3.64 -4.04 4.04
N ILE A 204 3.72 -3.63 2.78
CA ILE A 204 3.66 -4.51 1.62
C ILE A 204 5.07 -4.94 1.25
N GLN A 205 5.29 -6.25 1.15
CA GLN A 205 6.60 -6.79 0.80
C GLN A 205 6.52 -8.03 -0.08
N SER A 206 7.51 -8.20 -0.94
CA SER A 206 7.52 -9.21 -1.99
C SER A 206 7.89 -10.63 -1.53
N ASN A 207 8.24 -10.83 -0.26
CA ASN A 207 8.50 -12.16 0.30
C ASN A 207 8.42 -12.15 1.84
N SER A 208 8.53 -13.31 2.47
CA SER A 208 8.49 -13.47 3.93
C SER A 208 9.70 -12.89 4.66
N ASN A 209 10.75 -12.51 3.96
CA ASN A 209 11.96 -11.98 4.58
C ASN A 209 11.84 -10.46 4.74
N THR A 210 11.63 -10.02 5.98
CA THR A 210 11.44 -8.61 6.35
C THR A 210 12.70 -7.74 6.28
N SER A 211 13.88 -8.33 6.14
CA SER A 211 15.13 -7.62 6.42
C SER A 211 15.87 -7.05 5.22
N GLY A 212 15.59 -7.47 3.98
CA GLY A 212 16.45 -7.09 2.85
C GLY A 212 15.77 -6.47 1.63
N THR A 213 14.46 -6.56 1.51
CA THR A 213 13.74 -6.07 0.34
C THR A 213 13.08 -4.72 0.60
N PRO A 214 13.04 -3.82 -0.40
CA PRO A 214 12.20 -2.63 -0.32
C PRO A 214 10.76 -3.01 0.01
N SER A 215 10.12 -2.22 0.87
CA SER A 215 8.71 -2.39 1.22
C SER A 215 7.98 -1.07 1.00
N GLN A 216 6.75 -1.18 0.54
CA GLN A 216 5.83 -0.05 0.43
C GLN A 216 5.02 0.06 1.71
N LEU A 217 4.85 1.27 2.22
CA LEU A 217 3.95 1.58 3.31
C LEU A 217 2.61 2.06 2.73
N VAL A 218 1.52 1.44 3.14
CA VAL A 218 0.17 1.85 2.74
C VAL A 218 -0.73 1.99 3.96
N MET A 219 -1.76 2.81 3.87
CA MET A 219 -2.76 2.98 4.91
C MET A 219 -4.09 2.40 4.46
N VAL A 220 -4.80 1.78 5.36
CA VAL A 220 -6.16 1.26 5.16
C VAL A 220 -7.15 2.42 5.15
N THR A 221 -7.93 2.55 4.10
CA THR A 221 -8.90 3.64 3.94
C THR A 221 -10.35 3.22 4.18
N GLN A 222 -10.60 1.92 4.33
CA GLN A 222 -11.91 1.38 4.65
C GLN A 222 -11.77 0.14 5.54
N THR A 223 -12.55 0.07 6.61
CA THR A 223 -12.56 -1.11 7.51
C THR A 223 -12.94 -2.37 6.75
N ALA A 224 -12.19 -3.45 6.99
CA ALA A 224 -12.38 -4.76 6.41
C ALA A 224 -12.59 -5.81 7.52
N THR A 225 -13.51 -6.73 7.27
CA THR A 225 -13.79 -7.89 8.13
C THR A 225 -13.44 -9.17 7.40
N ALA A 226 -13.17 -10.23 8.15
CA ALA A 226 -12.93 -11.54 7.55
C ALA A 226 -14.15 -12.03 6.76
N THR A 227 -13.88 -12.56 5.57
CA THR A 227 -14.89 -13.21 4.74
C THR A 227 -14.51 -14.68 4.60
N SER A 228 -15.42 -15.58 4.98
CA SER A 228 -15.19 -17.01 4.84
C SER A 228 -15.35 -17.45 3.38
N ALA A 229 -14.40 -18.24 2.92
CA ALA A 229 -14.50 -18.87 1.60
C ALA A 229 -15.37 -20.15 1.62
N GLY A 230 -15.81 -20.59 2.80
CA GLY A 230 -16.58 -21.83 2.98
C GLY A 230 -15.73 -23.11 2.83
N GLY A 231 -16.34 -24.26 3.16
CA GLY A 231 -15.72 -25.57 2.91
C GLY A 231 -14.40 -25.85 3.63
N GLY A 232 -14.08 -25.13 4.73
CA GLY A 232 -12.81 -25.27 5.45
C GLY A 232 -11.63 -24.57 4.79
N ALA A 233 -11.87 -23.76 3.75
CA ALA A 233 -10.86 -22.90 3.14
C ALA A 233 -10.49 -21.74 4.09
N LYS A 234 -9.30 -21.19 3.88
CA LYS A 234 -8.81 -20.03 4.66
C LYS A 234 -9.69 -18.80 4.43
N ASP A 235 -9.84 -18.01 5.48
CA ASP A 235 -10.59 -16.74 5.41
C ASP A 235 -9.76 -15.65 4.71
N TYR A 236 -10.48 -14.63 4.23
CA TYR A 236 -9.93 -13.55 3.42
C TYR A 236 -10.33 -12.18 3.94
N TYR A 237 -9.47 -11.20 3.66
CA TYR A 237 -9.72 -9.80 3.89
C TYR A 237 -9.58 -9.03 2.59
N SER A 238 -10.60 -8.28 2.23
CA SER A 238 -10.57 -7.35 1.09
C SER A 238 -10.35 -5.94 1.62
N VAL A 239 -9.14 -5.43 1.46
CA VAL A 239 -8.65 -4.21 2.12
C VAL A 239 -8.48 -3.11 1.09
N LYS A 240 -9.12 -1.95 1.31
CA LYS A 240 -8.89 -0.75 0.51
C LYS A 240 -7.72 0.03 1.06
N ILE A 241 -6.77 0.38 0.20
CA ILE A 241 -5.48 0.98 0.57
C ILE A 241 -5.21 2.29 -0.14
N GLU A 242 -4.32 3.09 0.46
CA GLU A 242 -3.71 4.28 -0.12
C GLU A 242 -2.28 4.42 0.42
N PRO A 243 -1.27 4.71 -0.40
CA PRO A 243 -1.28 4.81 -1.86
C PRO A 243 -1.52 3.48 -2.56
N LYS A 244 -1.83 3.54 -3.86
CA LYS A 244 -1.98 2.35 -4.71
C LYS A 244 -0.70 1.51 -4.76
N LEU A 245 -0.83 0.22 -5.05
CA LEU A 245 0.29 -0.69 -5.20
C LEU A 245 1.27 -0.21 -6.28
N ARG A 246 2.55 -0.20 -5.96
CA ARG A 246 3.64 0.17 -6.89
C ARG A 246 4.16 -1.01 -7.71
N SER A 247 3.94 -2.22 -7.26
CA SER A 247 4.35 -3.46 -7.93
C SER A 247 3.30 -4.54 -7.72
N ASP A 248 3.32 -5.53 -8.61
CA ASP A 248 2.46 -6.71 -8.46
C ASP A 248 2.83 -7.45 -7.18
N LEU A 249 1.82 -7.86 -6.43
CA LEU A 249 1.96 -8.63 -5.21
C LEU A 249 1.62 -10.09 -5.51
N ALA A 250 2.64 -10.89 -5.72
CA ALA A 250 2.47 -12.31 -6.05
C ALA A 250 1.86 -13.11 -4.89
N VAL A 251 1.24 -14.24 -5.21
CA VAL A 251 0.74 -15.18 -4.20
C VAL A 251 1.88 -15.60 -3.26
N GLY A 252 1.60 -15.57 -1.96
CA GLY A 252 2.58 -15.86 -0.92
C GLY A 252 3.45 -14.67 -0.50
N ASN A 253 3.26 -13.49 -1.11
CA ASN A 253 3.79 -12.24 -0.60
C ASN A 253 2.94 -11.75 0.59
N TYR A 254 3.48 -10.84 1.40
CA TYR A 254 2.91 -10.51 2.69
C TYR A 254 2.48 -9.04 2.79
N ALA A 255 1.36 -8.84 3.49
CA ALA A 255 0.99 -7.58 4.12
C ALA A 255 1.20 -7.72 5.64
N VAL A 256 2.11 -6.95 6.22
CA VAL A 256 2.50 -7.01 7.63
C VAL A 256 1.82 -5.88 8.39
N PHE A 257 1.22 -6.22 9.53
CA PHE A 257 0.44 -5.30 10.38
C PHE A 257 1.18 -4.88 11.65
N THR A 258 2.11 -5.70 12.11
CA THR A 258 2.85 -5.41 13.34
C THR A 258 4.11 -4.63 12.98
N ASN A 259 4.24 -3.43 13.51
CA ASN A 259 5.35 -2.52 13.24
C ASN A 259 5.59 -2.34 11.72
N PRO A 260 4.56 -1.91 10.97
CA PRO A 260 4.62 -1.81 9.51
C PRO A 260 5.61 -0.73 9.09
N LYS A 261 6.56 -1.07 8.24
CA LYS A 261 7.66 -0.19 7.82
C LYS A 261 7.69 0.00 6.32
N GLY A 262 7.79 1.25 5.89
CA GLY A 262 8.22 1.58 4.53
C GLY A 262 9.73 1.57 4.40
N THR A 263 10.22 1.62 3.19
CA THR A 263 11.64 1.86 2.88
C THR A 263 11.83 3.32 2.56
N PHE A 264 12.69 4.00 3.32
CA PHE A 264 12.93 5.44 3.23
C PHE A 264 14.39 5.74 2.92
N ARG A 265 14.63 6.96 2.43
CA ARG A 265 15.95 7.58 2.27
C ARG A 265 15.88 9.03 2.78
N LEU A 266 17.01 9.64 3.07
CA LEU A 266 17.05 11.06 3.41
C LEU A 266 16.59 11.92 2.23
N MET A 267 15.94 13.05 2.55
CA MET A 267 15.56 14.05 1.54
C MET A 267 16.72 14.98 1.19
N SER A 268 17.66 15.18 2.12
CA SER A 268 18.78 16.10 1.97
C SER A 268 20.11 15.37 1.81
N ASN A 269 21.03 15.98 1.05
CA ASN A 269 22.44 15.59 1.01
C ASN A 269 23.19 16.07 2.27
N GLU A 270 22.63 17.07 2.97
CA GLU A 270 23.21 17.63 4.17
C GLU A 270 22.68 16.89 5.41
N VAL A 271 23.58 16.57 6.29
CA VAL A 271 23.32 16.03 7.63
C VAL A 271 23.86 17.02 8.65
N SER A 272 22.99 17.52 9.52
CA SER A 272 23.35 18.49 10.52
C SER A 272 22.83 18.09 11.90
N TRP A 273 23.52 18.54 12.92
CA TRP A 273 23.08 18.44 14.32
C TRP A 273 23.60 19.66 15.10
N SER A 274 22.90 19.98 16.17
CA SER A 274 23.30 21.03 17.10
C SER A 274 23.86 20.44 18.38
N ALA A 275 24.74 21.17 19.05
CA ALA A 275 25.19 20.84 20.40
C ALA A 275 25.16 22.14 21.23
N ASP A 276 24.60 22.06 22.44
CA ASP A 276 24.62 23.17 23.39
C ASP A 276 25.84 23.18 24.26
N HIS A 277 26.00 24.22 25.12
CA HIS A 277 27.14 24.40 26.00
C HIS A 277 27.26 23.34 27.11
N ILE A 278 26.19 22.58 27.37
CA ILE A 278 26.18 21.47 28.33
C ILE A 278 26.24 20.10 27.65
N SER A 279 26.60 20.07 26.35
CA SER A 279 26.76 18.88 25.53
C SER A 279 25.47 18.08 25.32
N ASN A 280 24.34 18.75 25.23
CA ASN A 280 23.12 18.13 24.68
C ASN A 280 23.09 18.33 23.17
N TYR A 281 22.80 17.26 22.48
CA TYR A 281 22.72 17.20 21.03
C TYR A 281 21.26 17.21 20.59
N GLY A 282 20.92 18.09 19.63
CA GLY A 282 19.65 18.11 18.93
C GLY A 282 19.84 17.55 17.52
N ILE A 283 19.04 16.58 17.13
CA ILE A 283 19.05 15.93 15.81
C ILE A 283 17.66 15.95 15.25
N SER A 284 17.52 16.39 14.00
CA SER A 284 16.30 16.30 13.21
C SER A 284 16.66 15.94 11.77
N PHE A 285 15.79 15.21 11.10
CA PHE A 285 15.96 14.90 9.68
C PHE A 285 14.62 14.68 8.99
N SER A 286 14.63 14.86 7.68
CA SER A 286 13.49 14.58 6.82
C SER A 286 13.80 13.42 5.90
N CYS A 287 12.82 12.56 5.69
CA CYS A 287 12.96 11.39 4.83
C CYS A 287 11.78 11.23 3.87
N ILE A 288 12.04 10.53 2.79
CA ILE A 288 11.10 10.26 1.73
C ILE A 288 11.08 8.75 1.44
N GLU A 289 9.90 8.21 1.23
CA GLU A 289 9.75 6.81 0.84
C GLU A 289 10.38 6.55 -0.54
N VAL A 290 11.06 5.43 -0.65
CA VAL A 290 11.69 5.01 -1.91
C VAL A 290 10.62 4.45 -2.83
N ILE A 291 10.56 5.00 -4.06
CA ILE A 291 9.64 4.57 -5.11
C ILE A 291 10.33 3.54 -6.01
#